data_dafbfece55560690bbdc3e65fd057dd9
#
_entry.id   dafbfece55560690bbdc3e65fd057dd9
#
_cell.length_a   1.000
_cell.length_b   1.000
_cell.length_c   1.000
_cell.angle_alpha   90.00
_cell.angle_beta   90.00
_cell.angle_gamma   90.00
#
_symmetry.space_group_name_H-M   'P 1'
#
loop_
_entity.id
_entity.type
_entity.pdbx_description
1 polymer ?
#
loop_
_entity_poly.entity_id
_entity_poly.type
_entity_poly.pdbx_seq_one_letter_code
_entity_poly.pdbx_strand_id
1 'polypeptide(L)'
;MPKINPLQNFNKDETDLRHLQVVYLNDQNFSFEEISKWTGYAVSTIKGYIKKFIHLLDEAKATFTRITKKAKMALRGHRQLVYLYKFYDENENLICSKVGTTTRLPEERLKEEITYYRQHNIPVANAKICSVIDCGKLPAEGAESITRALFIRKSPKTFCKNDRFFGVDIATRTFNKIVQDYLNGATLAVAP
;
A
#
# COMPACT_ATOMS: atom_id res chain seq x y z
N MET A 1 11.60 -21.13 -13.75
CA MET A 1 11.88 -20.02 -12.83
C MET A 1 11.03 -20.21 -11.58
N PRO A 2 11.56 -20.00 -10.36
CA PRO A 2 10.75 -20.07 -9.15
C PRO A 2 9.66 -18.99 -9.24
N LYS A 3 8.39 -19.40 -8.99
CA LYS A 3 7.28 -18.47 -8.89
C LYS A 3 7.48 -17.61 -7.63
N ILE A 4 7.65 -16.31 -7.81
CA ILE A 4 7.78 -15.35 -6.70
C ILE A 4 6.37 -14.97 -6.26
N ASN A 5 6.09 -15.09 -4.96
CA ASN A 5 4.85 -14.56 -4.40
C ASN A 5 4.89 -13.02 -4.45
N PRO A 6 4.08 -12.37 -5.29
CA PRO A 6 4.09 -10.91 -5.41
C PRO A 6 3.52 -10.20 -4.18
N LEU A 7 2.95 -10.96 -3.24
CA LEU A 7 2.21 -10.45 -2.08
C LEU A 7 2.83 -10.94 -0.76
N GLN A 8 4.08 -11.42 -0.78
CA GLN A 8 4.73 -12.07 0.38
C GLN A 8 4.80 -11.21 1.65
N ASN A 9 4.78 -9.88 1.50
CA ASN A 9 4.93 -8.94 2.60
C ASN A 9 3.61 -8.27 3.02
N PHE A 10 2.46 -8.76 2.51
CA PHE A 10 1.17 -8.30 3.00
C PHE A 10 0.89 -8.83 4.39
N ASN A 11 0.44 -7.94 5.26
CA ASN A 11 0.16 -8.25 6.66
C ASN A 11 -0.96 -9.29 6.78
N LYS A 12 -0.72 -10.27 7.65
CA LYS A 12 -1.65 -11.36 7.94
C LYS A 12 -2.97 -10.90 8.60
N ASP A 13 -3.01 -9.77 9.28
CA ASP A 13 -4.15 -9.35 10.11
C ASP A 13 -5.20 -8.48 9.39
N GLU A 14 -4.99 -8.19 8.11
CA GLU A 14 -5.98 -7.50 7.28
C GLU A 14 -6.94 -8.51 6.64
N THR A 15 -7.94 -8.94 7.38
CA THR A 15 -8.86 -10.02 7.01
C THR A 15 -9.47 -9.85 5.61
N ASP A 16 -9.85 -8.61 5.24
CA ASP A 16 -10.48 -8.34 3.96
C ASP A 16 -9.50 -8.45 2.78
N LEU A 17 -8.30 -7.90 2.93
CA LEU A 17 -7.25 -8.02 1.91
C LEU A 17 -6.78 -9.47 1.71
N ARG A 18 -6.82 -10.29 2.74
CA ARG A 18 -6.47 -11.70 2.66
C ARG A 18 -7.45 -12.54 1.86
N HIS A 19 -8.73 -12.29 2.02
CA HIS A 19 -9.73 -12.99 1.23
C HIS A 19 -9.56 -12.65 -0.25
N LEU A 20 -9.36 -11.37 -0.57
CA LEU A 20 -9.05 -10.93 -1.92
C LEU A 20 -7.74 -11.53 -2.44
N GLN A 21 -6.71 -11.64 -1.58
CA GLN A 21 -5.43 -12.26 -1.93
C GLN A 21 -5.59 -13.73 -2.34
N VAL A 22 -6.36 -14.51 -1.57
CA VAL A 22 -6.62 -15.93 -1.87
C VAL A 22 -7.33 -16.07 -3.22
N VAL A 23 -8.38 -15.27 -3.46
CA VAL A 23 -9.14 -15.28 -4.72
C VAL A 23 -8.26 -14.90 -5.90
N TYR A 24 -7.43 -13.85 -5.75
CA TYR A 24 -6.51 -13.41 -6.79
C TYR A 24 -5.45 -14.46 -7.13
N LEU A 25 -4.80 -15.04 -6.12
CA LEU A 25 -3.77 -16.06 -6.34
C LEU A 25 -4.34 -17.31 -7.02
N ASN A 26 -5.57 -17.70 -6.67
CA ASN A 26 -6.26 -18.80 -7.34
C ASN A 26 -6.54 -18.49 -8.83
N ASP A 27 -6.98 -17.28 -9.16
CA ASP A 27 -7.17 -16.83 -10.55
C ASP A 27 -5.86 -16.81 -11.35
N GLN A 28 -4.73 -16.58 -10.68
CA GLN A 28 -3.39 -16.63 -11.29
C GLN A 28 -2.83 -18.06 -11.43
N ASN A 29 -3.64 -19.09 -11.23
CA ASN A 29 -3.32 -20.53 -11.32
C ASN A 29 -2.21 -20.99 -10.36
N PHE A 30 -2.14 -20.42 -9.15
CA PHE A 30 -1.33 -20.98 -8.07
C PHE A 30 -2.07 -22.17 -7.44
N SER A 31 -1.33 -23.24 -7.10
CA SER A 31 -1.90 -24.39 -6.41
C SER A 31 -2.34 -24.02 -4.98
N PHE A 32 -3.26 -24.78 -4.41
CA PHE A 32 -3.72 -24.54 -3.05
C PHE A 32 -2.59 -24.67 -2.03
N GLU A 33 -1.61 -25.52 -2.30
CA GLU A 33 -0.42 -25.73 -1.48
C GLU A 33 0.49 -24.49 -1.53
N GLU A 34 0.69 -23.89 -2.71
CA GLU A 34 1.44 -22.64 -2.85
C GLU A 34 0.71 -21.49 -2.12
N ILE A 35 -0.60 -21.38 -2.30
CA ILE A 35 -1.41 -20.36 -1.61
C ILE A 35 -1.35 -20.57 -0.09
N SER A 36 -1.44 -21.82 0.38
CA SER A 36 -1.31 -22.19 1.81
C SER A 36 0.03 -21.75 2.39
N LYS A 37 1.12 -22.04 1.68
CA LYS A 37 2.48 -21.67 2.09
C LYS A 37 2.63 -20.14 2.22
N TRP A 38 2.02 -19.36 1.33
CA TRP A 38 2.18 -17.91 1.32
C TRP A 38 1.23 -17.17 2.26
N THR A 39 0.02 -17.70 2.45
CA THR A 39 -1.00 -17.07 3.28
C THR A 39 -1.03 -17.58 4.71
N GLY A 40 -0.45 -18.76 4.95
CA GLY A 40 -0.52 -19.46 6.22
C GLY A 40 -1.88 -20.11 6.52
N TYR A 41 -2.81 -20.11 5.55
CA TYR A 41 -4.12 -20.77 5.71
C TYR A 41 -4.04 -22.25 5.34
N ALA A 42 -4.82 -23.08 6.05
CA ALA A 42 -5.00 -24.48 5.65
C ALA A 42 -5.68 -24.57 4.27
N VAL A 43 -5.36 -25.60 3.50
CA VAL A 43 -5.93 -25.83 2.15
C VAL A 43 -7.46 -25.89 2.19
N SER A 44 -8.05 -26.49 3.22
CA SER A 44 -9.51 -26.51 3.41
C SER A 44 -10.10 -25.11 3.56
N THR A 45 -9.44 -24.24 4.32
CA THR A 45 -9.82 -22.83 4.51
C THR A 45 -9.74 -22.07 3.19
N ILE A 46 -8.68 -22.28 2.39
CA ILE A 46 -8.50 -21.67 1.07
C ILE A 46 -9.65 -22.03 0.14
N LYS A 47 -9.99 -23.33 0.05
CA LYS A 47 -11.12 -23.79 -0.75
C LYS A 47 -12.45 -23.16 -0.31
N GLY A 48 -12.66 -23.03 1.00
CA GLY A 48 -13.83 -22.34 1.57
C GLY A 48 -13.87 -20.85 1.20
N TYR A 49 -12.73 -20.16 1.28
CA TYR A 49 -12.62 -18.75 0.91
C TYR A 49 -12.85 -18.50 -0.56
N ILE A 50 -12.28 -19.33 -1.45
CA ILE A 50 -12.53 -19.22 -2.89
C ILE A 50 -14.02 -19.35 -3.17
N LYS A 51 -14.68 -20.37 -2.63
CA LYS A 51 -16.13 -20.57 -2.81
C LYS A 51 -16.95 -19.40 -2.30
N LYS A 52 -16.58 -18.83 -1.15
CA LYS A 52 -17.32 -17.75 -0.49
C LYS A 52 -17.10 -16.39 -1.15
N PHE A 53 -15.87 -16.11 -1.61
CA PHE A 53 -15.44 -14.78 -2.03
C PHE A 53 -15.12 -14.66 -3.52
N ILE A 54 -15.43 -15.69 -4.34
CA ILE A 54 -15.17 -15.65 -5.80
C ILE A 54 -15.88 -14.48 -6.50
N HIS A 55 -16.99 -14.00 -5.95
CA HIS A 55 -17.71 -12.85 -6.45
C HIS A 55 -16.93 -11.52 -6.30
N LEU A 56 -15.88 -11.51 -5.48
CA LEU A 56 -14.98 -10.36 -5.31
C LEU A 56 -13.76 -10.42 -6.24
N LEU A 57 -13.77 -11.29 -7.25
CA LEU A 57 -12.62 -11.49 -8.15
C LEU A 57 -12.23 -10.20 -8.88
N ASP A 58 -13.19 -9.42 -9.34
CA ASP A 58 -12.90 -8.16 -10.04
C ASP A 58 -12.25 -7.13 -9.11
N GLU A 59 -12.70 -7.05 -7.85
CA GLU A 59 -12.07 -6.23 -6.82
C GLU A 59 -10.67 -6.73 -6.49
N ALA A 60 -10.49 -8.04 -6.36
CA ALA A 60 -9.19 -8.68 -6.16
C ALA A 60 -8.22 -8.37 -7.31
N LYS A 61 -8.67 -8.47 -8.56
CA LYS A 61 -7.90 -8.11 -9.75
C LYS A 61 -7.54 -6.63 -9.77
N ALA A 62 -8.49 -5.74 -9.52
CA ALA A 62 -8.24 -4.30 -9.44
C ALA A 62 -7.18 -3.96 -8.36
N THR A 63 -7.22 -4.64 -7.22
CA THR A 63 -6.31 -4.43 -6.11
C THR A 63 -4.90 -4.97 -6.41
N PHE A 64 -4.80 -6.23 -6.84
CA PHE A 64 -3.50 -6.94 -6.89
C PHE A 64 -2.82 -6.93 -8.25
N THR A 65 -3.53 -6.72 -9.36
CA THR A 65 -2.89 -6.63 -10.69
C THR A 65 -1.88 -5.49 -10.74
N ARG A 66 -2.22 -4.34 -10.18
CA ARG A 66 -1.32 -3.19 -10.08
C ARG A 66 -0.06 -3.54 -9.29
N ILE A 67 -0.21 -4.20 -8.13
CA ILE A 67 0.89 -4.61 -7.26
C ILE A 67 1.78 -5.63 -7.99
N THR A 68 1.19 -6.62 -8.64
CA THR A 68 1.93 -7.64 -9.41
C THR A 68 2.70 -7.02 -10.57
N LYS A 69 2.09 -6.06 -11.30
CA LYS A 69 2.77 -5.33 -12.37
C LYS A 69 3.99 -4.57 -11.83
N LYS A 70 3.85 -3.91 -10.71
CA LYS A 70 4.94 -3.15 -10.06
C LYS A 70 6.02 -4.06 -9.51
N ALA A 71 5.66 -5.20 -8.93
CA ALA A 71 6.64 -6.21 -8.51
C ALA A 71 7.50 -6.69 -9.68
N LYS A 72 6.88 -6.94 -10.85
CA LYS A 72 7.62 -7.30 -12.07
C LYS A 72 8.54 -6.17 -12.54
N MET A 73 8.13 -4.90 -12.43
CA MET A 73 8.98 -3.76 -12.74
C MET A 73 10.17 -3.64 -11.78
N ALA A 74 9.94 -3.83 -10.48
CA ALA A 74 11.01 -3.83 -9.47
C ALA A 74 12.06 -4.90 -9.73
N LEU A 75 11.63 -6.12 -10.08
CA LEU A 75 12.53 -7.23 -10.46
C LEU A 75 13.35 -6.93 -11.72
N ARG A 76 12.88 -6.03 -12.59
CA ARG A 76 13.64 -5.54 -13.78
C ARG A 76 14.53 -4.34 -13.44
N GLY A 77 14.70 -3.98 -12.18
CA GLY A 77 15.55 -2.88 -11.74
C GLY A 77 14.90 -1.49 -11.80
N HIS A 78 13.58 -1.40 -12.04
CA HIS A 78 12.88 -0.12 -11.94
C HIS A 78 12.79 0.31 -10.47
N ARG A 79 13.05 1.58 -10.20
CA ARG A 79 12.90 2.16 -8.87
C ARG A 79 11.48 1.97 -8.34
N GLN A 80 11.40 1.64 -7.06
CA GLN A 80 10.14 1.43 -6.33
C GLN A 80 10.16 2.32 -5.09
N LEU A 81 9.78 3.58 -5.24
CA LEU A 81 9.83 4.55 -4.15
C LEU A 81 8.45 4.66 -3.49
N VAL A 82 8.42 4.56 -2.17
CA VAL A 82 7.27 4.95 -1.35
C VAL A 82 7.61 6.28 -0.66
N TYR A 83 6.66 7.20 -0.61
CA TYR A 83 6.89 8.53 -0.09
C TYR A 83 5.83 8.99 0.89
N LEU A 84 6.22 9.90 1.78
CA LEU A 84 5.35 10.69 2.64
C LEU A 84 5.54 12.16 2.30
N TYR A 85 4.48 12.82 1.83
CA TYR A 85 4.41 14.27 1.64
C TYR A 85 3.46 14.88 2.66
N LYS A 86 3.72 16.14 3.02
CA LYS A 86 2.82 16.96 3.83
C LYS A 86 2.53 18.27 3.12
N PHE A 87 1.28 18.70 3.19
CA PHE A 87 0.77 19.90 2.54
C PHE A 87 0.20 20.84 3.57
N TYR A 88 0.51 22.12 3.46
CA TYR A 88 0.21 23.15 4.43
C TYR A 88 -0.49 24.34 3.77
N ASP A 89 -1.33 25.04 4.55
CA ASP A 89 -1.92 26.32 4.15
C ASP A 89 -0.94 27.49 4.36
N GLU A 90 -1.42 28.72 4.10
CA GLU A 90 -0.62 29.95 4.26
C GLU A 90 -0.22 30.24 5.72
N ASN A 91 -0.95 29.69 6.69
CA ASN A 91 -0.69 29.82 8.12
C ASN A 91 0.14 28.65 8.69
N GLU A 92 0.75 27.85 7.82
CA GLU A 92 1.51 26.64 8.18
C GLU A 92 0.67 25.54 8.86
N ASN A 93 -0.67 25.60 8.79
CA ASN A 93 -1.50 24.51 9.28
C ASN A 93 -1.46 23.34 8.31
N LEU A 94 -1.39 22.13 8.86
CA LEU A 94 -1.39 20.90 8.05
C LEU A 94 -2.76 20.70 7.41
N ILE A 95 -2.82 20.71 6.09
CA ILE A 95 -4.01 20.34 5.31
C ILE A 95 -4.14 18.84 5.24
N CYS A 96 -3.07 18.14 4.81
CA CYS A 96 -3.07 16.68 4.75
C CYS A 96 -1.65 16.09 4.71
N SER A 97 -1.57 14.82 5.12
CA SER A 97 -0.46 13.93 4.77
C SER A 97 -0.84 13.08 3.56
N LYS A 98 0.08 12.87 2.64
CA LYS A 98 -0.09 11.98 1.49
C LYS A 98 0.94 10.89 1.51
N VAL A 99 0.47 9.64 1.48
CA VAL A 99 1.31 8.47 1.23
C VAL A 99 1.09 8.02 -0.21
N GLY A 100 2.14 7.65 -0.91
CA GLY A 100 2.02 7.21 -2.29
C GLY A 100 3.28 6.56 -2.81
N THR A 101 3.23 6.11 -4.05
CA THR A 101 4.34 5.43 -4.72
C THR A 101 4.72 6.12 -6.02
N THR A 102 6.00 6.02 -6.39
CA THR A 102 6.48 6.52 -7.68
C THR A 102 7.68 5.71 -8.17
N THR A 103 7.85 5.67 -9.49
CA THR A 103 9.06 5.18 -10.16
C THR A 103 9.92 6.32 -10.69
N ARG A 104 9.43 7.56 -10.56
CA ARG A 104 10.07 8.80 -11.02
C ARG A 104 10.69 9.56 -9.85
N LEU A 105 11.29 10.72 -10.14
CA LEU A 105 11.81 11.59 -9.10
C LEU A 105 10.69 12.08 -8.18
N PRO A 106 10.90 12.04 -6.85
CA PRO A 106 9.89 12.47 -5.87
C PRO A 106 9.44 13.92 -6.07
N GLU A 107 10.35 14.79 -6.49
CA GLU A 107 10.09 16.21 -6.75
C GLU A 107 9.12 16.42 -7.92
N GLU A 108 9.23 15.61 -8.97
CA GLU A 108 8.30 15.65 -10.10
C GLU A 108 6.90 15.21 -9.65
N ARG A 109 6.86 14.15 -8.85
CA ARG A 109 5.61 13.66 -8.29
C ARG A 109 4.95 14.67 -7.36
N LEU A 110 5.76 15.39 -6.55
CA LEU A 110 5.26 16.45 -5.69
C LEU A 110 4.62 17.60 -6.49
N LYS A 111 5.22 18.02 -7.60
CA LYS A 111 4.66 19.04 -8.51
C LYS A 111 3.29 18.64 -9.06
N GLU A 112 3.12 17.37 -9.42
CA GLU A 112 1.82 16.83 -9.87
C GLU A 112 0.76 16.91 -8.77
N GLU A 113 1.13 16.57 -7.52
CA GLU A 113 0.22 16.67 -6.39
C GLU A 113 -0.18 18.13 -6.12
N ILE A 114 0.75 19.08 -6.16
CA ILE A 114 0.44 20.51 -6.01
C ILE A 114 -0.52 20.96 -7.12
N THR A 115 -0.29 20.53 -8.36
CA THR A 115 -1.20 20.83 -9.47
C THR A 115 -2.60 20.28 -9.22
N TYR A 116 -2.69 19.03 -8.71
CA TYR A 116 -3.97 18.42 -8.32
C TYR A 116 -4.71 19.28 -7.29
N TYR A 117 -4.03 19.77 -6.22
CA TYR A 117 -4.66 20.59 -5.19
C TYR A 117 -5.19 21.91 -5.76
N ARG A 118 -4.43 22.57 -6.64
CA ARG A 118 -4.87 23.81 -7.33
C ARG A 118 -6.12 23.56 -8.18
N GLN A 119 -6.17 22.48 -8.94
CA GLN A 119 -7.32 22.13 -9.79
C GLN A 119 -8.58 21.83 -8.97
N HIS A 120 -8.42 21.42 -7.71
CA HIS A 120 -9.54 21.12 -6.81
C HIS A 120 -9.83 22.22 -5.80
N ASN A 121 -9.27 23.43 -6.00
CA ASN A 121 -9.44 24.60 -5.13
C ASN A 121 -9.10 24.31 -3.65
N ILE A 122 -8.10 23.45 -3.40
CA ILE A 122 -7.57 23.17 -2.07
C ILE A 122 -6.42 24.16 -1.82
N PRO A 123 -6.48 25.00 -0.76
CA PRO A 123 -5.55 26.12 -0.57
C PRO A 123 -4.19 25.67 -0.03
N VAL A 124 -3.44 24.92 -0.84
CA VAL A 124 -2.07 24.52 -0.51
C VAL A 124 -1.11 25.64 -0.84
N ALA A 125 -0.46 26.20 0.17
CA ALA A 125 0.58 27.21 0.04
C ALA A 125 1.98 26.59 0.05
N ASN A 126 2.20 25.55 0.86
CA ASN A 126 3.49 24.90 1.02
C ASN A 126 3.36 23.38 1.01
N ALA A 127 4.44 22.69 0.55
CA ALA A 127 4.49 21.23 0.51
C ALA A 127 5.90 20.76 0.85
N LYS A 128 5.98 19.69 1.66
CA LYS A 128 7.26 19.10 2.12
C LYS A 128 7.35 17.62 1.75
N ILE A 129 8.48 17.21 1.21
CA ILE A 129 8.88 15.81 1.13
C ILE A 129 9.42 15.40 2.49
N CYS A 130 8.63 14.63 3.26
CA CYS A 130 8.99 14.23 4.62
C CYS A 130 9.82 12.95 4.65
N SER A 131 9.55 12.04 3.72
CA SER A 131 10.31 10.79 3.58
C SER A 131 10.16 10.23 2.17
N VAL A 132 11.22 9.58 1.69
CA VAL A 132 11.23 8.76 0.47
C VAL A 132 12.08 7.54 0.76
N ILE A 133 11.54 6.36 0.54
CA ILE A 133 12.25 5.10 0.78
C ILE A 133 12.19 4.26 -0.49
N ASP A 134 13.35 3.77 -0.93
CA ASP A 134 13.45 2.84 -2.04
C ASP A 134 13.17 1.41 -1.53
N CYS A 135 12.13 0.80 -2.05
CA CYS A 135 11.73 -0.56 -1.70
C CYS A 135 12.54 -1.64 -2.46
N GLY A 136 13.49 -1.22 -3.30
CA GLY A 136 14.36 -2.13 -4.04
C GLY A 136 13.57 -3.09 -4.94
N LYS A 137 13.65 -4.38 -4.65
CA LYS A 137 12.96 -5.44 -5.40
C LYS A 137 11.52 -5.70 -4.93
N LEU A 138 11.08 -5.03 -3.86
CA LEU A 138 9.72 -5.16 -3.35
C LEU A 138 8.79 -4.09 -3.94
N PRO A 139 7.51 -4.40 -4.18
CA PRO A 139 6.57 -3.43 -4.71
C PRO A 139 6.27 -2.35 -3.65
N ALA A 140 6.52 -1.09 -3.97
CA ALA A 140 6.26 0.03 -3.06
C ALA A 140 4.77 0.15 -2.66
N GLU A 141 3.86 -0.33 -3.51
CA GLU A 141 2.42 -0.41 -3.23
C GLU A 141 2.08 -1.25 -2.00
N GLY A 142 2.91 -2.25 -1.66
CA GLY A 142 2.74 -3.02 -0.42
C GLY A 142 2.92 -2.13 0.81
N ALA A 143 4.00 -1.37 0.86
CA ALA A 143 4.27 -0.42 1.94
C ALA A 143 3.19 0.68 2.02
N GLU A 144 2.76 1.22 0.87
CA GLU A 144 1.68 2.20 0.78
C GLU A 144 0.38 1.64 1.39
N SER A 145 -0.03 0.43 0.98
CA SER A 145 -1.27 -0.20 1.42
C SER A 145 -1.27 -0.47 2.92
N ILE A 146 -0.18 -0.99 3.47
CA ILE A 146 -0.03 -1.24 4.92
C ILE A 146 -0.12 0.08 5.69
N THR A 147 0.60 1.11 5.23
CA THR A 147 0.56 2.43 5.89
C THR A 147 -0.86 2.97 5.91
N ARG A 148 -1.58 2.92 4.80
CA ARG A 148 -2.97 3.37 4.71
C ARG A 148 -3.88 2.64 5.69
N ALA A 149 -3.83 1.32 5.68
CA ALA A 149 -4.66 0.50 6.55
C ALA A 149 -4.45 0.84 8.04
N LEU A 150 -3.20 0.99 8.47
CA LEU A 150 -2.87 1.34 9.84
C LEU A 150 -3.41 2.70 10.26
N PHE A 151 -3.29 3.73 9.40
CA PHE A 151 -3.76 5.06 9.73
C PHE A 151 -5.29 5.19 9.66
N ILE A 152 -5.97 4.50 8.74
CA ILE A 152 -7.43 4.45 8.69
C ILE A 152 -7.98 3.79 9.97
N ARG A 153 -7.38 2.70 10.44
CA ARG A 153 -7.81 2.02 11.69
C ARG A 153 -7.60 2.88 12.94
N LYS A 154 -6.48 3.59 13.03
CA LYS A 154 -6.16 4.46 14.18
C LYS A 154 -7.00 5.73 14.24
N SER A 155 -7.56 6.13 13.13
CA SER A 155 -8.33 7.37 13.01
C SER A 155 -9.59 7.14 12.17
N PRO A 156 -10.59 6.38 12.70
CA PRO A 156 -11.78 6.01 11.93
C PRO A 156 -12.61 7.21 11.45
N LYS A 157 -12.42 8.40 12.05
CA LYS A 157 -13.00 9.67 11.60
C LYS A 157 -12.15 10.38 10.55
N THR A 158 -11.00 9.80 10.18
CA THR A 158 -10.10 10.40 9.21
C THR A 158 -10.69 10.30 7.82
N PHE A 159 -10.84 11.43 7.17
CA PHE A 159 -11.21 11.46 5.78
C PHE A 159 -9.98 11.12 4.93
N CYS A 160 -9.95 9.92 4.36
CA CYS A 160 -8.94 9.49 3.40
C CYS A 160 -9.56 9.43 2.00
N LYS A 161 -9.06 10.25 1.09
CA LYS A 161 -9.44 10.23 -0.32
C LYS A 161 -8.19 10.12 -1.18
N ASN A 162 -8.13 9.08 -2.01
CA ASN A 162 -7.01 8.86 -2.93
C ASN A 162 -5.63 8.98 -2.25
N ASP A 163 -5.44 8.26 -1.12
CA ASP A 163 -4.20 8.22 -0.33
C ASP A 163 -3.82 9.55 0.36
N ARG A 164 -4.79 10.47 0.48
CA ARG A 164 -4.67 11.75 1.17
C ARG A 164 -5.41 11.70 2.50
N PHE A 165 -4.68 11.94 3.59
CA PHE A 165 -5.18 11.91 4.96
C PHE A 165 -5.38 13.34 5.44
N PHE A 166 -6.57 13.88 5.25
CA PHE A 166 -6.91 15.26 5.62
C PHE A 166 -6.98 15.43 7.13
N GLY A 167 -6.29 16.48 7.64
CA GLY A 167 -6.24 16.76 9.07
C GLY A 167 -5.44 15.75 9.91
N VAL A 168 -4.69 14.85 9.29
CA VAL A 168 -3.88 13.85 9.98
C VAL A 168 -2.41 14.09 9.75
N ASP A 169 -1.67 14.30 10.83
CA ASP A 169 -0.23 14.35 10.82
C ASP A 169 0.39 12.95 10.93
N ILE A 170 0.82 12.42 9.82
CA ILE A 170 1.58 11.17 9.80
C ILE A 170 3.03 11.49 10.20
N ALA A 171 3.42 11.09 11.43
CA ALA A 171 4.79 11.29 11.88
C ALA A 171 5.78 10.52 10.99
N THR A 172 6.81 11.21 10.49
CA THR A 172 7.85 10.64 9.62
C THR A 172 8.49 9.38 10.22
N ARG A 173 8.78 9.41 11.54
CA ARG A 173 9.33 8.24 12.24
C ARG A 173 8.42 7.02 12.17
N THR A 174 7.10 7.22 12.36
CA THR A 174 6.12 6.13 12.29
C THR A 174 6.03 5.57 10.88
N PHE A 175 5.95 6.45 9.86
CA PHE A 175 5.96 6.05 8.46
C PHE A 175 7.21 5.22 8.12
N ASN A 176 8.40 5.72 8.46
CA ASN A 176 9.66 5.04 8.17
C ASN A 176 9.71 3.66 8.84
N LYS A 177 9.25 3.56 10.10
CA LYS A 177 9.18 2.26 10.79
C LYS A 177 8.28 1.28 10.06
N ILE A 178 7.07 1.67 9.65
CA ILE A 178 6.14 0.81 8.92
C ILE A 178 6.77 0.30 7.62
N VAL A 179 7.43 1.18 6.86
CA VAL A 179 8.08 0.79 5.61
C VAL A 179 9.25 -0.15 5.86
N GLN A 180 10.08 0.10 6.87
CA GLN A 180 11.19 -0.79 7.23
C GLN A 180 10.69 -2.16 7.69
N ASP A 181 9.64 -2.22 8.50
CA ASP A 181 9.01 -3.48 8.92
C ASP A 181 8.50 -4.26 7.69
N TYR A 182 7.89 -3.58 6.71
CA TYR A 182 7.51 -4.18 5.45
C TYR A 182 8.71 -4.75 4.67
N LEU A 183 9.79 -3.97 4.53
CA LEU A 183 11.00 -4.37 3.81
C LEU A 183 11.68 -5.58 4.46
N ASN A 184 11.65 -5.66 5.78
CA ASN A 184 12.24 -6.74 6.56
C ASN A 184 11.32 -7.97 6.65
N GLY A 185 10.13 -7.95 6.04
CA GLY A 185 9.15 -9.04 6.12
C GLY A 185 8.55 -9.22 7.51
N ALA A 186 8.71 -8.21 8.38
CA ALA A 186 8.11 -8.24 9.71
C ALA A 186 6.59 -8.20 9.59
N THR A 187 5.93 -9.14 10.25
CA THR A 187 4.48 -9.07 10.46
C THR A 187 4.24 -7.90 11.40
N LEU A 188 3.60 -6.83 10.90
CA LEU A 188 3.16 -5.76 11.76
C LEU A 188 2.11 -6.34 12.73
N ALA A 189 2.56 -6.71 13.93
CA ALA A 189 1.66 -6.99 15.03
C ALA A 189 0.88 -5.71 15.28
N VAL A 190 -0.38 -5.68 14.87
CA VAL A 190 -1.29 -4.60 15.24
C VAL A 190 -1.54 -4.80 16.73
N ALA A 191 -0.95 -3.95 17.55
CA ALA A 191 -1.32 -3.88 18.96
C ALA A 191 -2.84 -3.64 19.07
N PRO A 192 -3.51 -4.31 20.00
CA PRO A 192 -4.96 -4.25 20.17
C PRO A 192 -5.47 -2.84 20.44
#